data_d71fbd9f7d0563a36ebc6e3363aa3dd9
#
_entry.id   d71fbd9f7d0563a36ebc6e3363aa3dd9
#
_cell.length_a   1.000
_cell.length_b   1.000
_cell.length_c   1.000
_cell.angle_alpha   90.00
_cell.angle_beta   90.00
_cell.angle_gamma   90.00
#
_symmetry.space_group_name_H-M   'P 1'
#
loop_
_entity.id
_entity.type
_entity.pdbx_description
1 polymer ?
#
loop_
_entity_poly.entity_id
_entity_poly.type
_entity_poly.pdbx_seq_one_letter_code
_entity_poly.pdbx_strand_id
1 'polypeptide(L)'
;DHRDLHSFPTRRSSDLESDCDAAIQRNPFVVGAYQIRGLARIRQNKFDEAIEDYKTAIKYDPENVVLWHNLSLCHIQKEDYEAAKEDLGTLLTIAPKYTRAYLMRGEVSLKQNDTIQALRDFDKAIDMDRYDPDGWGARAIVRLQQGKYKEAEADLDQSIHLSAKNAGNYINRALARFHQNNLRGAMSDYDLALDIDPNNFLGHYNRGLLRAQVGDDNRAIEDFDFVLKMEPDNMMATFNRGLLRAQTGDYRGAISDYSKVIAEYPNFMAGYYQRAEARKKIGDHKGAE
;
A
#
# COMPACT_ATOMS: atom_id res chain seq x y z
N ASP A 1 20.64 -11.47 -10.17
CA ASP A 1 21.10 -10.53 -11.19
C ASP A 1 19.87 -9.79 -11.72
N HIS A 2 19.41 -8.81 -10.95
CA HIS A 2 18.34 -7.89 -11.35
C HIS A 2 18.93 -6.91 -12.36
N ARG A 3 19.09 -7.33 -13.60
CA ARG A 3 19.38 -6.40 -14.67
C ARG A 3 18.08 -5.70 -15.07
N ASP A 4 18.07 -4.43 -14.71
CA ASP A 4 17.19 -3.36 -15.12
C ASP A 4 16.34 -3.65 -16.37
N LEU A 5 15.05 -3.85 -16.17
CA LEU A 5 14.02 -3.71 -17.19
C LEU A 5 13.90 -2.24 -17.69
N HIS A 6 14.78 -1.35 -17.19
CA HIS A 6 14.76 0.09 -17.48
C HIS A 6 15.79 0.54 -18.54
N SER A 7 16.58 -0.35 -19.16
CA SER A 7 17.64 0.04 -20.09
C SER A 7 17.32 -0.14 -21.57
N PHE A 8 16.05 -0.17 -21.98
CA PHE A 8 15.72 0.03 -23.39
C PHE A 8 15.69 1.53 -23.70
N PRO A 9 16.29 1.97 -24.85
CA PRO A 9 16.25 3.37 -25.24
C PRO A 9 14.78 3.83 -25.32
N THR A 10 14.54 5.09 -25.00
CA THR A 10 13.26 5.79 -24.84
C THR A 10 12.37 5.80 -26.10
N ARG A 11 12.14 4.66 -26.73
CA ARG A 11 11.07 4.51 -27.71
C ARG A 11 9.74 4.62 -26.97
N ARG A 12 8.84 5.46 -27.47
CA ARG A 12 7.49 5.56 -26.93
C ARG A 12 6.84 4.19 -26.97
N SER A 13 6.04 3.85 -25.95
CA SER A 13 5.34 2.55 -25.91
C SER A 13 4.48 2.32 -27.16
N SER A 14 3.95 3.38 -27.77
CA SER A 14 3.25 3.34 -29.06
C SER A 14 4.11 2.86 -30.24
N ASP A 15 5.38 3.26 -30.30
CA ASP A 15 6.28 2.87 -31.38
C ASP A 15 6.65 1.39 -31.28
N LEU A 16 6.84 0.91 -30.02
CA LEU A 16 7.06 -0.52 -29.75
C LEU A 16 5.84 -1.37 -30.12
N GLU A 17 4.63 -0.88 -29.84
CA GLU A 17 3.37 -1.55 -30.20
C GLU A 17 3.27 -1.70 -31.72
N SER A 18 3.54 -0.64 -32.50
CA SER A 18 3.52 -0.65 -33.96
C SER A 18 4.57 -1.59 -34.56
N ASP A 19 5.79 -1.59 -34.02
CA ASP A 19 6.85 -2.51 -34.49
C ASP A 19 6.47 -3.97 -34.22
N CYS A 20 5.84 -4.26 -33.08
CA CYS A 20 5.33 -5.60 -32.76
C CYS A 20 4.17 -6.01 -33.66
N ASP A 21 3.26 -5.08 -34.00
CA ASP A 21 2.17 -5.33 -34.96
C ASP A 21 2.71 -5.76 -36.32
N ALA A 22 3.72 -5.04 -36.82
CA ALA A 22 4.37 -5.39 -38.09
C ALA A 22 5.08 -6.75 -38.03
N ALA A 23 5.68 -7.10 -36.88
CA ALA A 23 6.32 -8.41 -36.68
C ALA A 23 5.28 -9.55 -36.69
N ILE A 24 4.17 -9.36 -35.95
CA ILE A 24 3.07 -10.34 -35.86
C ILE A 24 2.38 -10.54 -37.22
N GLN A 25 2.19 -9.47 -37.99
CA GLN A 25 1.63 -9.60 -39.35
C GLN A 25 2.50 -10.46 -40.29
N ARG A 26 3.84 -10.35 -40.13
CA ARG A 26 4.78 -11.14 -40.91
C ARG A 26 4.86 -12.59 -40.44
N ASN A 27 4.81 -12.81 -39.14
CA ASN A 27 4.84 -14.13 -38.53
C ASN A 27 3.99 -14.14 -37.23
N PRO A 28 2.76 -14.68 -37.29
CA PRO A 28 1.85 -14.75 -36.14
C PRO A 28 2.31 -15.67 -34.99
N PHE A 29 3.38 -16.45 -35.20
CA PHE A 29 3.88 -17.41 -34.22
C PHE A 29 5.05 -16.86 -33.37
N VAL A 30 5.40 -15.58 -33.53
CA VAL A 30 6.52 -14.96 -32.81
C VAL A 30 6.08 -14.59 -31.39
N VAL A 31 6.28 -15.50 -30.43
CA VAL A 31 5.96 -15.33 -29.00
C VAL A 31 6.52 -14.02 -28.44
N GLY A 32 7.79 -13.69 -28.72
CA GLY A 32 8.44 -12.47 -28.24
C GLY A 32 7.76 -11.17 -28.67
N ALA A 33 7.13 -11.14 -29.86
CA ALA A 33 6.41 -9.95 -30.31
C ALA A 33 5.14 -9.70 -29.48
N TYR A 34 4.38 -10.74 -29.16
CA TYR A 34 3.23 -10.63 -28.25
C TYR A 34 3.67 -10.23 -26.84
N GLN A 35 4.76 -10.82 -26.34
CA GLN A 35 5.29 -10.48 -25.01
C GLN A 35 5.69 -9.01 -24.92
N ILE A 36 6.41 -8.48 -25.91
CA ILE A 36 6.86 -7.07 -25.92
C ILE A 36 5.64 -6.14 -26.11
N ARG A 37 4.70 -6.49 -26.98
CA ARG A 37 3.47 -5.71 -27.20
C ARG A 37 2.62 -5.67 -25.94
N GLY A 38 2.45 -6.80 -25.24
CA GLY A 38 1.77 -6.88 -23.95
C GLY A 38 2.41 -5.98 -22.90
N LEU A 39 3.75 -5.98 -22.77
CA LEU A 39 4.46 -5.06 -21.88
C LEU A 39 4.26 -3.58 -22.26
N ALA A 40 4.27 -3.25 -23.56
CA ALA A 40 3.99 -1.89 -24.01
C ALA A 40 2.56 -1.44 -23.67
N ARG A 41 1.60 -2.36 -23.76
CA ARG A 41 0.19 -2.16 -23.42
C ARG A 41 -0.03 -1.98 -21.93
N ILE A 42 0.66 -2.77 -21.08
CA ILE A 42 0.65 -2.57 -19.61
C ILE A 42 1.09 -1.15 -19.26
N ARG A 43 2.17 -0.65 -19.87
CA ARG A 43 2.66 0.72 -19.63
C ARG A 43 1.68 1.81 -20.06
N GLN A 44 0.72 1.48 -20.92
CA GLN A 44 -0.35 2.37 -21.38
C GLN A 44 -1.66 2.12 -20.63
N ASN A 45 -1.67 1.27 -19.59
CA ASN A 45 -2.85 0.80 -18.86
C ASN A 45 -3.90 0.09 -19.72
N LYS A 46 -3.49 -0.46 -20.89
CA LYS A 46 -4.33 -1.27 -21.78
C LYS A 46 -4.27 -2.74 -21.34
N PHE A 47 -4.82 -3.03 -20.17
CA PHE A 47 -4.68 -4.37 -19.57
C PHE A 47 -5.44 -5.46 -20.33
N ASP A 48 -6.61 -5.18 -20.91
CA ASP A 48 -7.40 -6.16 -21.66
C ASP A 48 -6.64 -6.62 -22.91
N GLU A 49 -6.09 -5.68 -23.67
CA GLU A 49 -5.31 -5.98 -24.85
C GLU A 49 -3.99 -6.70 -24.51
N ALA A 50 -3.38 -6.38 -23.37
CA ALA A 50 -2.20 -7.09 -22.87
C ALA A 50 -2.53 -8.55 -22.51
N ILE A 51 -3.68 -8.80 -21.87
CA ILE A 51 -4.17 -10.14 -21.54
C ILE A 51 -4.33 -10.99 -22.80
N GLU A 52 -4.92 -10.44 -23.85
CA GLU A 52 -5.09 -11.16 -25.12
C GLU A 52 -3.74 -11.50 -25.77
N ASP A 53 -2.75 -10.59 -25.69
CA ASP A 53 -1.41 -10.87 -26.19
C ASP A 53 -0.75 -12.00 -25.39
N TYR A 54 -0.80 -11.96 -24.06
CA TYR A 54 -0.20 -13.02 -23.24
C TYR A 54 -0.91 -14.35 -23.41
N LYS A 55 -2.24 -14.38 -23.49
CA LYS A 55 -3.00 -15.61 -23.78
C LYS A 55 -2.65 -16.18 -25.15
N THR A 56 -2.43 -15.32 -26.15
CA THR A 56 -2.00 -15.76 -27.48
C THR A 56 -0.57 -16.32 -27.44
N ALA A 57 0.34 -15.63 -26.77
CA ALA A 57 1.72 -16.10 -26.60
C ALA A 57 1.80 -17.44 -25.87
N ILE A 58 1.01 -17.63 -24.82
CA ILE A 58 0.93 -18.88 -24.03
C ILE A 58 0.46 -20.08 -24.86
N LYS A 59 -0.42 -19.88 -25.87
CA LYS A 59 -0.81 -20.97 -26.78
C LYS A 59 0.38 -21.54 -27.56
N TYR A 60 1.40 -20.71 -27.83
CA TYR A 60 2.60 -21.12 -28.56
C TYR A 60 3.75 -21.55 -27.65
N ASP A 61 3.79 -21.02 -26.43
CA ASP A 61 4.83 -21.32 -25.42
C ASP A 61 4.20 -21.43 -24.03
N PRO A 62 3.50 -22.55 -23.72
CA PRO A 62 2.72 -22.69 -22.49
C PRO A 62 3.56 -22.85 -21.24
N GLU A 63 4.86 -23.18 -21.35
CA GLU A 63 5.77 -23.35 -20.22
C GLU A 63 6.57 -22.08 -19.89
N ASN A 64 6.30 -20.98 -20.60
CA ASN A 64 7.02 -19.72 -20.42
C ASN A 64 6.57 -18.99 -19.14
N VAL A 65 7.41 -19.08 -18.14
CA VAL A 65 7.18 -18.47 -16.81
C VAL A 65 6.92 -16.96 -16.88
N VAL A 66 7.58 -16.25 -17.80
CA VAL A 66 7.45 -14.79 -17.92
C VAL A 66 6.07 -14.40 -18.45
N LEU A 67 5.49 -15.20 -19.35
CA LEU A 67 4.14 -14.95 -19.88
C LEU A 67 3.08 -15.09 -18.79
N TRP A 68 3.13 -16.19 -18.01
CA TRP A 68 2.21 -16.40 -16.90
C TRP A 68 2.36 -15.35 -15.80
N HIS A 69 3.61 -14.96 -15.49
CA HIS A 69 3.87 -13.87 -14.55
C HIS A 69 3.21 -12.56 -15.01
N ASN A 70 3.41 -12.16 -16.26
CA ASN A 70 2.85 -10.90 -16.77
C ASN A 70 1.33 -10.97 -16.94
N LEU A 71 0.78 -12.13 -17.30
CA LEU A 71 -0.67 -12.35 -17.36
C LEU A 71 -1.30 -12.16 -15.97
N SER A 72 -0.72 -12.80 -14.95
CA SER A 72 -1.19 -12.65 -13.57
C SER A 72 -1.11 -11.21 -13.07
N LEU A 73 -0.06 -10.46 -13.43
CA LEU A 73 0.04 -9.02 -13.13
C LEU A 73 -1.10 -8.22 -13.77
N CYS A 74 -1.47 -8.53 -15.02
CA CYS A 74 -2.60 -7.86 -15.67
C CYS A 74 -3.91 -8.13 -14.95
N HIS A 75 -4.18 -9.38 -14.56
CA HIS A 75 -5.37 -9.72 -13.79
C HIS A 75 -5.38 -9.06 -12.41
N ILE A 76 -4.22 -8.97 -11.72
CA ILE A 76 -4.09 -8.24 -10.44
C ILE A 76 -4.43 -6.75 -10.63
N GLN A 77 -3.91 -6.10 -11.67
CA GLN A 77 -4.20 -4.69 -11.95
C GLN A 77 -5.68 -4.42 -12.28
N LYS A 78 -6.37 -5.42 -12.83
CA LYS A 78 -7.81 -5.38 -13.07
C LYS A 78 -8.65 -5.81 -11.86
N GLU A 79 -8.01 -6.15 -10.76
CA GLU A 79 -8.65 -6.70 -9.56
C GLU A 79 -9.42 -8.02 -9.82
N ASP A 80 -9.10 -8.71 -10.94
CA ASP A 80 -9.59 -10.06 -11.21
C ASP A 80 -8.74 -11.08 -10.45
N TYR A 81 -8.97 -11.15 -9.16
CA TYR A 81 -8.16 -11.94 -8.24
C TYR A 81 -8.29 -13.45 -8.44
N GLU A 82 -9.46 -13.92 -8.91
CA GLU A 82 -9.63 -15.35 -9.20
C GLU A 82 -8.76 -15.76 -10.39
N ALA A 83 -8.84 -15.03 -11.51
CA ALA A 83 -7.99 -15.31 -12.67
C ALA A 83 -6.50 -15.19 -12.33
N ALA A 84 -6.12 -14.18 -11.53
CA ALA A 84 -4.74 -14.04 -11.06
C ALA A 84 -4.24 -15.24 -10.26
N LYS A 85 -5.08 -15.81 -9.37
CA LYS A 85 -4.73 -17.02 -8.59
C LYS A 85 -4.58 -18.25 -9.47
N GLU A 86 -5.44 -18.41 -10.48
CA GLU A 86 -5.35 -19.51 -11.45
C GLU A 86 -4.05 -19.43 -12.26
N ASP A 87 -3.71 -18.25 -12.78
CA ASP A 87 -2.46 -18.02 -13.51
C ASP A 87 -1.23 -18.32 -12.65
N LEU A 88 -1.21 -17.80 -11.41
CA LEU A 88 -0.13 -18.02 -10.45
C LEU A 88 -0.04 -19.49 -10.03
N GLY A 89 -1.17 -20.17 -9.91
CA GLY A 89 -1.23 -21.62 -9.67
C GLY A 89 -0.58 -22.40 -10.80
N THR A 90 -0.91 -22.06 -12.05
CA THR A 90 -0.30 -22.65 -13.26
C THR A 90 1.20 -22.36 -13.32
N LEU A 91 1.59 -21.11 -13.08
CA LEU A 91 3.00 -20.71 -13.04
C LEU A 91 3.78 -21.53 -11.99
N LEU A 92 3.22 -21.74 -10.81
CA LEU A 92 3.85 -22.53 -9.75
C LEU A 92 3.88 -24.03 -10.04
N THR A 93 3.01 -24.52 -10.91
CA THR A 93 3.08 -25.90 -11.43
C THR A 93 4.26 -26.05 -12.39
N ILE A 94 4.46 -25.07 -13.28
CA ILE A 94 5.57 -25.02 -14.25
C ILE A 94 6.91 -24.76 -13.54
N ALA A 95 6.92 -23.79 -12.64
CA ALA A 95 8.11 -23.32 -11.94
C ALA A 95 7.90 -23.31 -10.40
N PRO A 96 7.95 -24.47 -9.72
CA PRO A 96 7.68 -24.55 -8.28
C PRO A 96 8.68 -23.79 -7.39
N LYS A 97 9.81 -23.35 -7.95
CA LYS A 97 10.85 -22.59 -7.26
C LYS A 97 10.80 -21.09 -7.56
N TYR A 98 9.77 -20.62 -8.24
CA TYR A 98 9.63 -19.20 -8.56
C TYR A 98 9.04 -18.44 -7.37
N THR A 99 9.90 -17.99 -6.45
CA THR A 99 9.54 -17.36 -5.16
C THR A 99 8.57 -16.20 -5.32
N ARG A 100 8.77 -15.37 -6.34
CA ARG A 100 7.91 -14.19 -6.61
C ARG A 100 6.44 -14.56 -6.81
N ALA A 101 6.13 -15.72 -7.41
CA ALA A 101 4.74 -16.14 -7.62
C ALA A 101 4.03 -16.51 -6.30
N TYR A 102 4.76 -17.04 -5.31
CA TYR A 102 4.20 -17.25 -3.98
C TYR A 102 3.86 -15.92 -3.32
N LEU A 103 4.76 -14.93 -3.38
CA LEU A 103 4.49 -13.58 -2.85
C LEU A 103 3.25 -12.98 -3.50
N MET A 104 3.18 -12.98 -4.83
CA MET A 104 2.03 -12.43 -5.56
C MET A 104 0.72 -13.16 -5.22
N ARG A 105 0.73 -14.50 -5.13
CA ARG A 105 -0.47 -15.27 -4.79
C ARG A 105 -0.91 -15.02 -3.34
N GLY A 106 0.04 -14.89 -2.42
CA GLY A 106 -0.22 -14.50 -1.05
C GLY A 106 -0.84 -13.10 -0.94
N GLU A 107 -0.32 -12.12 -1.69
CA GLU A 107 -0.87 -10.75 -1.76
C GLU A 107 -2.31 -10.75 -2.32
N VAL A 108 -2.56 -11.49 -3.39
CA VAL A 108 -3.90 -11.66 -3.97
C VAL A 108 -4.85 -12.34 -2.96
N SER A 109 -4.38 -13.37 -2.25
CA SER A 109 -5.17 -14.04 -1.22
C SER A 109 -5.53 -13.07 -0.08
N LEU A 110 -4.64 -12.15 0.31
CA LEU A 110 -4.95 -11.10 1.28
C LEU A 110 -6.04 -10.15 0.79
N LYS A 111 -6.02 -9.76 -0.49
CA LYS A 111 -7.08 -8.92 -1.08
C LYS A 111 -8.45 -9.60 -1.02
N GLN A 112 -8.47 -10.93 -1.04
CA GLN A 112 -9.68 -11.75 -0.90
C GLN A 112 -10.00 -12.14 0.56
N ASN A 113 -9.27 -11.61 1.55
CA ASN A 113 -9.36 -11.96 2.97
C ASN A 113 -9.03 -13.44 3.28
N ASP A 114 -8.38 -14.15 2.37
CA ASP A 114 -7.88 -15.51 2.60
C ASP A 114 -6.51 -15.47 3.28
N THR A 115 -6.53 -15.14 4.58
CA THR A 115 -5.32 -15.00 5.39
C THR A 115 -4.58 -16.33 5.58
N ILE A 116 -5.29 -17.47 5.47
CA ILE A 116 -4.69 -18.79 5.62
C ILE A 116 -3.81 -19.10 4.42
N GLN A 117 -4.33 -18.89 3.20
CA GLN A 117 -3.55 -19.12 1.99
C GLN A 117 -2.40 -18.12 1.88
N ALA A 118 -2.64 -16.85 2.24
CA ALA A 118 -1.60 -15.82 2.26
C ALA A 118 -0.41 -16.23 3.15
N LEU A 119 -0.66 -16.68 4.39
CA LEU A 119 0.40 -17.12 5.28
C LEU A 119 1.17 -18.32 4.72
N ARG A 120 0.49 -19.33 4.15
CA ARG A 120 1.14 -20.48 3.53
C ARG A 120 2.10 -20.06 2.41
N ASP A 121 1.68 -19.12 1.58
CA ASP A 121 2.47 -18.65 0.46
C ASP A 121 3.65 -17.79 0.93
N PHE A 122 3.47 -16.92 1.91
CA PHE A 122 4.57 -16.14 2.48
C PHE A 122 5.57 -17.01 3.25
N ASP A 123 5.10 -17.99 4.02
CA ASP A 123 5.98 -18.98 4.67
C ASP A 123 6.80 -19.72 3.62
N LYS A 124 6.17 -20.14 2.51
CA LYS A 124 6.85 -20.83 1.42
C LYS A 124 7.89 -19.95 0.74
N ALA A 125 7.57 -18.68 0.50
CA ALA A 125 8.51 -17.70 -0.08
C ALA A 125 9.74 -17.51 0.84
N ILE A 126 9.54 -17.35 2.14
CA ILE A 126 10.61 -17.21 3.15
C ILE A 126 11.48 -18.48 3.23
N ASP A 127 10.87 -19.67 3.19
CA ASP A 127 11.60 -20.94 3.20
C ASP A 127 12.51 -21.10 1.98
N MET A 128 12.08 -20.57 0.84
CA MET A 128 12.82 -20.64 -0.42
C MET A 128 13.91 -19.58 -0.54
N ASP A 129 13.64 -18.38 -0.07
CA ASP A 129 14.60 -17.28 -0.03
C ASP A 129 14.41 -16.44 1.25
N ARG A 130 15.16 -16.82 2.28
CA ARG A 130 15.16 -16.11 3.58
C ARG A 130 15.86 -14.76 3.55
N TYR A 131 16.55 -14.43 2.46
CA TYR A 131 17.23 -13.15 2.27
C TYR A 131 16.39 -12.16 1.46
N ASP A 132 15.24 -12.56 0.96
CA ASP A 132 14.27 -11.66 0.35
C ASP A 132 13.47 -10.94 1.47
N PRO A 133 13.58 -9.60 1.61
CA PRO A 133 12.84 -8.85 2.63
C PRO A 133 11.32 -8.87 2.43
N ASP A 134 10.84 -9.07 1.20
CA ASP A 134 9.42 -8.94 0.84
C ASP A 134 8.57 -10.02 1.51
N GLY A 135 9.07 -11.26 1.60
CA GLY A 135 8.36 -12.35 2.28
C GLY A 135 8.10 -12.08 3.75
N TRP A 136 9.11 -11.58 4.45
CA TRP A 136 9.01 -11.21 5.86
C TRP A 136 8.03 -10.04 6.07
N GLY A 137 8.16 -8.97 5.27
CA GLY A 137 7.28 -7.82 5.32
C GLY A 137 5.82 -8.17 5.05
N ALA A 138 5.57 -8.98 4.03
CA ALA A 138 4.22 -9.43 3.66
C ALA A 138 3.58 -10.31 4.77
N ARG A 139 4.33 -11.25 5.36
CA ARG A 139 3.83 -12.06 6.47
C ARG A 139 3.52 -11.22 7.71
N ALA A 140 4.34 -10.22 7.99
CA ALA A 140 4.11 -9.30 9.09
C ALA A 140 2.78 -8.56 8.98
N ILE A 141 2.38 -8.12 7.78
CA ILE A 141 1.08 -7.47 7.55
C ILE A 141 -0.08 -8.38 7.98
N VAL A 142 -0.03 -9.65 7.62
CA VAL A 142 -1.07 -10.61 8.05
C VAL A 142 -1.08 -10.77 9.56
N ARG A 143 0.10 -10.86 10.19
CA ARG A 143 0.23 -10.99 11.64
C ARG A 143 -0.29 -9.76 12.39
N LEU A 144 -0.08 -8.55 11.83
CA LEU A 144 -0.68 -7.31 12.35
C LEU A 144 -2.21 -7.37 12.31
N GLN A 145 -2.80 -7.79 11.20
CA GLN A 145 -4.25 -7.94 11.05
C GLN A 145 -4.84 -8.98 12.04
N GLN A 146 -4.05 -10.00 12.40
CA GLN A 146 -4.42 -11.00 13.39
C GLN A 146 -4.16 -10.57 14.85
N GLY A 147 -3.62 -9.38 15.08
CA GLY A 147 -3.24 -8.92 16.41
C GLY A 147 -2.00 -9.61 16.99
N LYS A 148 -1.23 -10.33 16.17
CA LYS A 148 0.01 -11.02 16.56
C LYS A 148 1.20 -10.07 16.51
N TYR A 149 1.17 -9.04 17.38
CA TYR A 149 2.09 -7.92 17.29
C TYR A 149 3.56 -8.29 17.53
N LYS A 150 3.85 -9.23 18.44
CA LYS A 150 5.23 -9.68 18.70
C LYS A 150 5.83 -10.42 17.51
N GLU A 151 5.05 -11.30 16.91
CA GLU A 151 5.49 -12.05 15.73
C GLU A 151 5.62 -11.13 14.50
N ALA A 152 4.73 -10.14 14.38
CA ALA A 152 4.82 -9.12 13.32
C ALA A 152 6.09 -8.26 13.49
N GLU A 153 6.40 -7.82 14.71
CA GLU A 153 7.63 -7.07 15.00
C GLU A 153 8.87 -7.89 14.62
N ALA A 154 8.93 -9.17 14.98
CA ALA A 154 10.06 -10.04 14.66
C ALA A 154 10.24 -10.21 13.13
N ASP A 155 9.16 -10.37 12.37
CA ASP A 155 9.23 -10.42 10.90
C ASP A 155 9.73 -9.11 10.30
N LEU A 156 9.22 -7.97 10.83
CA LEU A 156 9.63 -6.64 10.37
C LEU A 156 11.09 -6.33 10.71
N ASP A 157 11.58 -6.81 11.86
CA ASP A 157 13.00 -6.71 12.20
C ASP A 157 13.86 -7.43 11.15
N GLN A 158 13.46 -8.61 10.69
CA GLN A 158 14.16 -9.32 9.62
C GLN A 158 14.07 -8.58 8.28
N SER A 159 12.87 -8.13 7.90
CA SER A 159 12.69 -7.38 6.65
C SER A 159 13.53 -6.09 6.62
N ILE A 160 13.55 -5.33 7.71
CA ILE A 160 14.33 -4.09 7.85
C ILE A 160 15.84 -4.38 7.88
N HIS A 161 16.26 -5.47 8.54
CA HIS A 161 17.67 -5.88 8.54
C HIS A 161 18.17 -6.19 7.12
N LEU A 162 17.33 -6.82 6.30
CA LEU A 162 17.65 -7.15 4.90
C LEU A 162 17.53 -5.94 3.98
N SER A 163 16.59 -5.04 4.23
CA SER A 163 16.34 -3.83 3.44
C SER A 163 15.85 -2.67 4.30
N ALA A 164 16.78 -1.81 4.71
CA ALA A 164 16.50 -0.66 5.58
C ALA A 164 15.84 0.53 4.87
N LYS A 165 15.52 0.44 3.57
CA LYS A 165 15.01 1.58 2.78
C LYS A 165 13.49 1.55 2.58
N ASN A 166 12.77 0.63 3.18
CA ASN A 166 11.32 0.51 3.05
C ASN A 166 10.62 1.23 4.22
N ALA A 167 10.13 2.45 3.98
CA ALA A 167 9.40 3.23 4.98
C ALA A 167 8.17 2.49 5.53
N GLY A 168 7.47 1.72 4.70
CA GLY A 168 6.30 0.93 5.10
C GLY A 168 6.59 -0.10 6.19
N ASN A 169 7.77 -0.73 6.15
CA ASN A 169 8.17 -1.69 7.18
C ASN A 169 8.38 -1.03 8.55
N TYR A 170 8.94 0.19 8.59
CA TYR A 170 9.06 0.95 9.84
C TYR A 170 7.69 1.38 10.35
N ILE A 171 6.78 1.84 9.49
CA ILE A 171 5.40 2.19 9.88
C ILE A 171 4.68 0.98 10.47
N ASN A 172 4.78 -0.17 9.84
CA ASN A 172 4.17 -1.40 10.31
C ASN A 172 4.79 -1.87 11.65
N ARG A 173 6.12 -1.72 11.82
CA ARG A 173 6.78 -2.05 13.08
C ARG A 173 6.41 -1.06 14.20
N ALA A 174 6.27 0.22 13.86
CA ALA A 174 5.75 1.21 14.80
C ALA A 174 4.35 0.85 15.28
N LEU A 175 3.47 0.42 14.38
CA LEU A 175 2.12 -0.05 14.74
C LEU A 175 2.18 -1.29 15.66
N ALA A 176 3.02 -2.26 15.34
CA ALA A 176 3.23 -3.43 16.20
C ALA A 176 3.71 -3.04 17.60
N ARG A 177 4.69 -2.13 17.70
CA ARG A 177 5.23 -1.59 18.94
C ARG A 177 4.22 -0.78 19.74
N PHE A 178 3.43 0.03 19.05
CA PHE A 178 2.35 0.80 19.65
C PHE A 178 1.36 -0.10 20.41
N HIS A 179 0.88 -1.16 19.75
CA HIS A 179 -0.03 -2.11 20.37
C HIS A 179 0.59 -2.94 21.49
N GLN A 180 1.92 -3.00 21.55
CA GLN A 180 2.66 -3.58 22.68
C GLN A 180 2.99 -2.57 23.77
N ASN A 181 2.42 -1.36 23.69
CA ASN A 181 2.70 -0.24 24.60
C ASN A 181 4.18 0.24 24.60
N ASN A 182 4.94 -0.10 23.54
CA ASN A 182 6.28 0.42 23.32
C ASN A 182 6.21 1.75 22.54
N LEU A 183 5.67 2.78 23.19
CA LEU A 183 5.40 4.07 22.53
C LEU A 183 6.69 4.76 22.06
N ARG A 184 7.80 4.61 22.83
CA ARG A 184 9.09 5.19 22.47
C ARG A 184 9.68 4.54 21.23
N GLY A 185 9.62 3.20 21.13
CA GLY A 185 10.05 2.46 19.94
C GLY A 185 9.19 2.77 18.73
N ALA A 186 7.86 2.91 18.92
CA ALA A 186 6.95 3.29 17.85
C ALA A 186 7.25 4.70 17.29
N MET A 187 7.53 5.68 18.18
CA MET A 187 7.90 7.04 17.77
C MET A 187 9.18 7.05 16.94
N SER A 188 10.20 6.34 17.39
CA SER A 188 11.47 6.22 16.64
C SER A 188 11.28 5.62 15.26
N ASP A 189 10.43 4.60 15.14
CA ASP A 189 10.15 3.98 13.84
C ASP A 189 9.38 4.91 12.89
N TYR A 190 8.40 5.68 13.39
CA TYR A 190 7.72 6.68 12.55
C TYR A 190 8.69 7.78 12.10
N ASP A 191 9.61 8.23 12.95
CA ASP A 191 10.62 9.20 12.56
C ASP A 191 11.54 8.65 11.47
N LEU A 192 12.03 7.41 11.61
CA LEU A 192 12.83 6.73 10.58
C LEU A 192 12.07 6.53 9.27
N ALA A 193 10.79 6.18 9.34
CA ALA A 193 9.95 6.05 8.15
C ALA A 193 9.84 7.37 7.39
N LEU A 194 9.68 8.49 8.09
CA LEU A 194 9.57 9.82 7.50
C LEU A 194 10.91 10.42 7.08
N ASP A 195 12.02 9.96 7.63
CA ASP A 195 13.36 10.26 7.11
C ASP A 195 13.59 9.59 5.73
N ILE A 196 13.03 8.38 5.52
CA ILE A 196 13.11 7.63 4.26
C ILE A 196 12.14 8.19 3.23
N ASP A 197 10.89 8.42 3.63
CA ASP A 197 9.82 8.96 2.79
C ASP A 197 9.12 10.12 3.51
N PRO A 198 9.62 11.36 3.35
CA PRO A 198 9.08 12.55 4.03
C PRO A 198 7.62 12.89 3.64
N ASN A 199 7.12 12.32 2.55
CA ASN A 199 5.77 12.54 2.08
C ASN A 199 4.81 11.39 2.44
N ASN A 200 5.23 10.46 3.29
CA ASN A 200 4.40 9.33 3.64
C ASN A 200 3.20 9.74 4.50
N PHE A 201 2.04 9.70 3.88
CA PHE A 201 0.76 10.06 4.50
C PHE A 201 0.50 9.27 5.80
N LEU A 202 0.61 7.93 5.74
CA LEU A 202 0.35 7.05 6.90
C LEU A 202 1.36 7.29 8.02
N GLY A 203 2.62 7.58 7.68
CA GLY A 203 3.65 7.92 8.64
C GLY A 203 3.29 9.16 9.44
N HIS A 204 2.93 10.27 8.78
CA HIS A 204 2.49 11.49 9.44
C HIS A 204 1.21 11.28 10.25
N TYR A 205 0.19 10.63 9.66
CA TYR A 205 -1.08 10.41 10.35
C TYR A 205 -0.90 9.61 11.65
N ASN A 206 -0.21 8.48 11.59
CA ASN A 206 0.00 7.62 12.76
C ASN A 206 0.94 8.25 13.79
N ARG A 207 1.99 8.98 13.36
CA ARG A 207 2.84 9.73 14.28
C ARG A 207 2.07 10.84 14.96
N GLY A 208 1.20 11.54 14.25
CA GLY A 208 0.30 12.54 14.82
C GLY A 208 -0.60 11.96 15.90
N LEU A 209 -1.20 10.81 15.68
CA LEU A 209 -1.99 10.10 16.69
C LEU A 209 -1.15 9.72 17.92
N LEU A 210 0.06 9.20 17.71
CA LEU A 210 0.95 8.84 18.80
C LEU A 210 1.42 10.06 19.59
N ARG A 211 1.77 11.17 18.93
CA ARG A 211 2.12 12.45 19.56
C ARG A 211 0.99 13.00 20.42
N ALA A 212 -0.24 12.97 19.90
CA ALA A 212 -1.43 13.34 20.65
C ALA A 212 -1.59 12.50 21.93
N GLN A 213 -1.39 11.19 21.81
CA GLN A 213 -1.50 10.29 22.98
C GLN A 213 -0.46 10.55 24.05
N VAL A 214 0.75 10.99 23.67
CA VAL A 214 1.82 11.30 24.64
C VAL A 214 1.81 12.77 25.09
N GLY A 215 0.84 13.57 24.67
CA GLY A 215 0.65 14.98 25.04
C GLY A 215 1.55 15.97 24.28
N ASP A 216 2.09 15.56 23.13
CA ASP A 216 2.86 16.45 22.24
C ASP A 216 1.93 17.08 21.20
N ASP A 217 0.93 17.82 21.70
CA ASP A 217 -0.21 18.30 20.91
C ASP A 217 0.21 19.20 19.75
N ASN A 218 1.19 20.08 19.97
CA ASN A 218 1.63 21.02 18.93
C ASN A 218 2.25 20.29 17.73
N ARG A 219 3.16 19.33 17.99
CA ARG A 219 3.75 18.53 16.90
C ARG A 219 2.76 17.54 16.28
N ALA A 220 1.76 17.10 17.04
CA ALA A 220 0.65 16.32 16.48
C ALA A 220 -0.18 17.15 15.49
N ILE A 221 -0.46 18.43 15.79
CA ILE A 221 -1.13 19.36 14.89
C ILE A 221 -0.32 19.54 13.60
N GLU A 222 1.00 19.69 13.68
CA GLU A 222 1.88 19.80 12.50
C GLU A 222 1.78 18.56 11.60
N ASP A 223 1.77 17.37 12.17
CA ASP A 223 1.60 16.13 11.42
C ASP A 223 0.22 16.07 10.73
N PHE A 224 -0.87 16.45 11.42
CA PHE A 224 -2.20 16.52 10.78
C PHE A 224 -2.30 17.65 9.76
N ASP A 225 -1.63 18.79 9.95
CA ASP A 225 -1.54 19.85 8.94
C ASP A 225 -0.88 19.33 7.65
N PHE A 226 0.18 18.51 7.78
CA PHE A 226 0.80 17.86 6.64
C PHE A 226 -0.17 16.91 5.93
N VAL A 227 -0.86 16.05 6.68
CA VAL A 227 -1.88 15.14 6.15
C VAL A 227 -2.94 15.91 5.37
N LEU A 228 -3.45 17.01 5.93
CA LEU A 228 -4.51 17.82 5.31
C LEU A 228 -4.02 18.68 4.14
N LYS A 229 -2.73 18.88 4.02
CA LYS A 229 -2.15 19.48 2.79
C LYS A 229 -2.18 18.48 1.62
N MET A 230 -1.99 17.20 1.90
CA MET A 230 -2.03 16.12 0.90
C MET A 230 -3.46 15.69 0.58
N GLU A 231 -4.28 15.54 1.61
CA GLU A 231 -5.69 15.15 1.54
C GLU A 231 -6.57 16.16 2.29
N PRO A 232 -6.96 17.28 1.62
CA PRO A 232 -7.72 18.33 2.29
C PRO A 232 -9.05 17.89 2.89
N ASP A 233 -9.64 16.83 2.35
CA ASP A 233 -10.96 16.34 2.75
C ASP A 233 -10.88 15.13 3.71
N ASN A 234 -9.69 14.86 4.28
CA ASN A 234 -9.54 13.80 5.27
C ASN A 234 -10.27 14.16 6.58
N MET A 235 -11.46 13.57 6.75
CA MET A 235 -12.34 13.83 7.89
C MET A 235 -11.66 13.56 9.23
N MET A 236 -10.98 12.42 9.35
CA MET A 236 -10.38 12.00 10.61
C MET A 236 -9.19 12.90 11.02
N ALA A 237 -8.36 13.29 10.06
CA ALA A 237 -7.27 14.23 10.33
C ALA A 237 -7.81 15.62 10.71
N THR A 238 -8.86 16.11 10.02
CA THR A 238 -9.52 17.38 10.37
C THR A 238 -10.11 17.33 11.75
N PHE A 239 -10.83 16.26 12.11
CA PHE A 239 -11.44 16.11 13.42
C PHE A 239 -10.40 16.00 14.54
N ASN A 240 -9.36 15.17 14.36
CA ASN A 240 -8.28 15.01 15.35
C ASN A 240 -7.50 16.32 15.55
N ARG A 241 -7.21 17.06 14.48
CA ARG A 241 -6.60 18.40 14.60
C ARG A 241 -7.50 19.36 15.39
N GLY A 242 -8.80 19.34 15.12
CA GLY A 242 -9.77 20.13 15.88
C GLY A 242 -9.77 19.81 17.38
N LEU A 243 -9.69 18.52 17.74
CA LEU A 243 -9.57 18.10 19.15
C LEU A 243 -8.31 18.70 19.82
N LEU A 244 -7.17 18.59 19.15
CA LEU A 244 -5.90 19.11 19.64
C LEU A 244 -5.88 20.65 19.73
N ARG A 245 -6.45 21.34 18.76
CA ARG A 245 -6.63 22.81 18.79
C ARG A 245 -7.48 23.25 19.96
N ALA A 246 -8.58 22.54 20.23
CA ALA A 246 -9.41 22.82 21.42
C ALA A 246 -8.63 22.57 22.73
N GLN A 247 -7.84 21.50 22.77
CA GLN A 247 -7.01 21.16 23.94
C GLN A 247 -5.91 22.18 24.18
N THR A 248 -5.30 22.73 23.14
CA THR A 248 -4.28 23.77 23.21
C THR A 248 -4.85 25.20 23.34
N GLY A 249 -6.18 25.36 23.37
CA GLY A 249 -6.87 26.65 23.53
C GLY A 249 -7.18 27.40 22.24
N ASP A 250 -6.84 26.87 21.06
CA ASP A 250 -7.27 27.43 19.78
C ASP A 250 -8.71 27.00 19.47
N TYR A 251 -9.65 27.49 20.26
CA TYR A 251 -11.08 27.16 20.10
C TYR A 251 -11.65 27.63 18.75
N ARG A 252 -11.14 28.75 18.19
CA ARG A 252 -11.60 29.23 16.89
C ARG A 252 -11.18 28.32 15.75
N GLY A 253 -9.93 27.87 15.75
CA GLY A 253 -9.43 26.87 14.82
C GLY A 253 -10.17 25.53 14.95
N ALA A 254 -10.45 25.09 16.18
CA ALA A 254 -11.23 23.89 16.46
C ALA A 254 -12.66 23.99 15.90
N ILE A 255 -13.37 25.09 16.11
CA ILE A 255 -14.71 25.34 15.56
C ILE A 255 -14.69 25.28 14.01
N SER A 256 -13.67 25.84 13.39
CA SER A 256 -13.50 25.78 11.94
C SER A 256 -13.35 24.33 11.45
N ASP A 257 -12.46 23.56 12.07
CA ASP A 257 -12.24 22.15 11.73
C ASP A 257 -13.51 21.31 11.92
N TYR A 258 -14.19 21.44 13.06
CA TYR A 258 -15.46 20.72 13.30
C TYR A 258 -16.56 21.14 12.33
N SER A 259 -16.62 22.42 11.96
CA SER A 259 -17.61 22.90 10.99
C SER A 259 -17.38 22.31 9.60
N LYS A 260 -16.12 22.15 9.18
CA LYS A 260 -15.78 21.45 7.94
C LYS A 260 -16.22 19.99 7.97
N VAL A 261 -15.90 19.29 9.05
CA VAL A 261 -16.31 17.88 9.22
C VAL A 261 -17.82 17.72 9.15
N ILE A 262 -18.59 18.56 9.85
CA ILE A 262 -20.05 18.48 9.89
C ILE A 262 -20.67 18.82 8.53
N ALA A 263 -20.09 19.77 7.77
CA ALA A 263 -20.59 20.14 6.46
C ALA A 263 -20.51 18.95 5.47
N GLU A 264 -19.45 18.17 5.53
CA GLU A 264 -19.25 17.00 4.67
C GLU A 264 -19.95 15.74 5.22
N TYR A 265 -20.00 15.60 6.55
CA TYR A 265 -20.58 14.44 7.26
C TYR A 265 -21.66 14.88 8.25
N PRO A 266 -22.86 15.26 7.79
CA PRO A 266 -23.91 15.82 8.65
C PRO A 266 -24.39 14.90 9.78
N ASN A 267 -24.14 13.60 9.67
CA ASN A 267 -24.54 12.61 10.68
C ASN A 267 -23.45 12.34 11.73
N PHE A 268 -22.31 13.05 11.67
CA PHE A 268 -21.20 12.83 12.59
C PHE A 268 -21.43 13.58 13.93
N MET A 269 -22.17 12.97 14.82
CA MET A 269 -22.62 13.58 16.10
C MET A 269 -21.48 14.12 16.97
N ALA A 270 -20.30 13.46 16.98
CA ALA A 270 -19.15 13.93 17.75
C ALA A 270 -18.67 15.33 17.31
N GLY A 271 -18.76 15.63 16.00
CA GLY A 271 -18.39 16.95 15.46
C GLY A 271 -19.29 18.06 16.02
N TYR A 272 -20.61 17.83 16.11
CA TYR A 272 -21.54 18.80 16.69
C TYR A 272 -21.25 19.02 18.17
N TYR A 273 -21.09 17.94 18.93
CA TYR A 273 -20.78 18.03 20.36
C TYR A 273 -19.50 18.82 20.61
N GLN A 274 -18.42 18.47 19.95
CA GLN A 274 -17.12 19.14 20.14
C GLN A 274 -17.16 20.61 19.71
N ARG A 275 -17.89 20.92 18.63
CA ARG A 275 -18.07 22.30 18.19
C ARG A 275 -18.86 23.12 19.20
N ALA A 276 -19.94 22.58 19.77
CA ALA A 276 -20.72 23.23 20.81
C ALA A 276 -19.89 23.53 22.04
N GLU A 277 -19.07 22.57 22.50
CA GLU A 277 -18.17 22.77 23.63
C GLU A 277 -17.11 23.85 23.35
N ALA A 278 -16.51 23.86 22.17
CA ALA A 278 -15.56 24.88 21.76
C ALA A 278 -16.21 26.30 21.68
N ARG A 279 -17.47 26.39 21.20
CA ARG A 279 -18.24 27.66 21.19
C ARG A 279 -18.52 28.19 22.59
N LYS A 280 -18.91 27.32 23.52
CA LYS A 280 -19.07 27.70 24.94
C LYS A 280 -17.79 28.31 25.51
N LYS A 281 -16.62 27.76 25.18
CA LYS A 281 -15.33 28.27 25.65
C LYS A 281 -15.00 29.68 25.16
N ILE A 282 -15.51 30.11 24.01
CA ILE A 282 -15.36 31.47 23.49
C ILE A 282 -16.56 32.38 23.81
N GLY A 283 -17.53 31.93 24.60
CA GLY A 283 -18.72 32.70 24.99
C GLY A 283 -19.85 32.76 23.95
N ASP A 284 -19.77 31.97 22.88
CA ASP A 284 -20.85 31.84 21.88
C ASP A 284 -21.88 30.81 22.32
N HIS A 285 -22.68 31.16 23.32
CA HIS A 285 -23.69 30.29 23.90
C HIS A 285 -24.87 30.03 22.93
N LYS A 286 -25.24 31.02 22.10
CA LYS A 286 -26.32 30.86 21.10
C LYS A 286 -25.92 29.90 19.99
N GLY A 287 -24.67 29.92 19.58
CA GLY A 287 -24.20 28.99 18.55
C GLY A 287 -23.90 27.60 19.09
N ALA A 288 -23.94 27.40 20.41
CA ALA A 288 -23.69 26.12 21.08
C ALA A 288 -24.99 25.30 21.35
N GLU A 289 -26.15 25.93 21.24
CA GLU A 289 -27.48 25.25 21.28
C GLU A 289 -27.79 24.58 19.93
#